data_e41678ed730af97b63b4c8c73b5b6a00
#
_entry.id   e41678ed730af97b63b4c8c73b5b6a00
#
_cell.length_a   1.000
_cell.length_b   1.000
_cell.length_c   1.000
_cell.angle_alpha   90.00
_cell.angle_beta   90.00
_cell.angle_gamma   90.00
#
_symmetry.space_group_name_H-M   'P 1'
#
loop_
_entity.id
_entity.type
_entity.pdbx_description
1 polymer ?
#
loop_
_entity_poly.entity_id
_entity_poly.type
_entity_poly.pdbx_seq_one_letter_code
_entity_poly.pdbx_strand_id
1 'polypeptide(L)'
;GKPKWVPSNEIRGEGIFFQFSENEILKWVKRVNDLDEVFFKAHIDWRTARGLPYPKEHYPHMRFILLHSFAHALIRQLSLECGYTAASLRERIYSREPGQPRQEMAGVLVYTAAPDSEGTLGGLVSLGHPQVLERHLNQALDSMRLCSSDPLCAEHTPDRDGTSLHAASCHACLFAPETSCERGNKYLDR
;
A
#
# COMPACT_ATOMS: atom_id res chain seq x y z
N GLY A 1 4.68 6.85 -31.51
CA GLY A 1 4.65 8.11 -30.73
C GLY A 1 3.87 7.92 -29.45
N LYS A 2 4.13 8.72 -28.43
CA LYS A 2 3.31 8.71 -27.20
C LYS A 2 1.88 9.13 -27.55
N PRO A 3 0.85 8.49 -27.01
CA PRO A 3 -0.53 8.88 -27.26
C PRO A 3 -0.75 10.32 -26.77
N LYS A 4 -1.49 11.10 -27.57
CA LYS A 4 -1.82 12.49 -27.23
C LYS A 4 -3.05 12.60 -26.32
N TRP A 5 -3.75 11.49 -26.10
CA TRP A 5 -4.93 11.38 -25.24
C TRP A 5 -4.94 10.02 -24.55
N VAL A 6 -5.61 9.93 -23.44
CA VAL A 6 -5.88 8.69 -22.72
C VAL A 6 -7.38 8.62 -22.42
N PRO A 7 -8.02 7.46 -22.52
CA PRO A 7 -9.39 7.30 -22.05
C PRO A 7 -9.43 7.48 -20.54
N SER A 8 -10.45 8.17 -20.04
CA SER A 8 -10.70 8.33 -18.61
C SER A 8 -12.15 8.04 -18.31
N ASN A 9 -12.42 7.53 -17.12
CA ASN A 9 -13.75 7.34 -16.59
C ASN A 9 -13.87 8.09 -15.26
N GLU A 10 -15.00 8.78 -15.07
CA GLU A 10 -15.32 9.42 -13.80
C GLU A 10 -15.86 8.34 -12.86
N ILE A 11 -15.20 8.15 -11.72
CA ILE A 11 -15.65 7.27 -10.65
C ILE A 11 -16.10 8.16 -9.49
N ARG A 12 -17.34 7.98 -9.06
CA ARG A 12 -17.88 8.62 -7.85
C ARG A 12 -17.97 7.57 -6.76
N GLY A 13 -17.49 7.90 -5.58
CA GLY A 13 -17.48 7.01 -4.44
C GLY A 13 -17.18 7.80 -3.18
N GLU A 14 -17.12 7.12 -2.07
CA GLU A 14 -16.67 7.67 -0.79
C GLU A 14 -15.27 7.18 -0.46
N GLY A 15 -14.57 7.90 0.42
CA GLY A 15 -13.22 7.52 0.81
C GLY A 15 -12.77 8.23 2.08
N ILE A 16 -11.68 7.69 2.65
CA ILE A 16 -10.95 8.31 3.76
C ILE A 16 -9.55 8.64 3.26
N PHE A 17 -9.16 9.90 3.42
CA PHE A 17 -7.81 10.34 3.11
C PHE A 17 -6.99 10.49 4.39
N PHE A 18 -5.85 9.84 4.43
CA PHE A 18 -4.87 9.90 5.51
C PHE A 18 -3.69 10.76 5.07
N GLN A 19 -3.38 11.77 5.85
CA GLN A 19 -2.17 12.56 5.67
C GLN A 19 -1.22 12.29 6.83
N PHE A 20 0.02 11.91 6.52
CA PHE A 20 1.05 11.62 7.49
C PHE A 20 1.96 12.82 7.71
N SER A 21 2.52 12.93 8.93
CA SER A 21 3.54 13.91 9.24
C SER A 21 4.81 13.63 8.46
N GLU A 22 5.23 14.57 7.63
CA GLU A 22 6.46 14.46 6.84
C GLU A 22 7.68 14.20 7.71
N ASN A 23 7.78 14.92 8.84
CA ASN A 23 8.88 14.77 9.78
C ASN A 23 8.96 13.34 10.36
N GLU A 24 7.82 12.73 10.67
CA GLU A 24 7.80 11.37 11.23
C GLU A 24 8.15 10.33 10.16
N ILE A 25 7.68 10.51 8.93
CA ILE A 25 8.08 9.66 7.79
C ILE A 25 9.60 9.73 7.57
N LEU A 26 10.18 10.93 7.56
CA LEU A 26 11.62 11.10 7.37
C LEU A 26 12.45 10.47 8.50
N LYS A 27 12.00 10.57 9.74
CA LYS A 27 12.64 9.90 10.88
C LYS A 27 12.58 8.38 10.73
N TRP A 28 11.44 7.85 10.29
CA TRP A 28 11.25 6.42 10.09
C TRP A 28 12.12 5.90 8.94
N VAL A 29 12.12 6.55 7.77
CA VAL A 29 12.93 6.19 6.61
C VAL A 29 14.42 6.08 6.97
N LYS A 30 14.93 7.01 7.76
CA LYS A 30 16.33 6.95 8.23
C LYS A 30 16.65 5.71 9.06
N ARG A 31 15.67 5.18 9.83
CA ARG A 31 15.87 3.98 10.66
C ARG A 31 15.88 2.68 9.86
N VAL A 32 15.26 2.66 8.69
CA VAL A 32 15.09 1.48 7.85
C VAL A 32 15.92 1.52 6.57
N ASN A 33 17.00 2.28 6.58
CA ASN A 33 17.86 2.45 5.40
C ASN A 33 18.43 1.12 4.87
N ASP A 34 18.81 0.22 5.77
CA ASP A 34 19.34 -1.11 5.38
C ASP A 34 18.28 -1.93 4.63
N LEU A 35 17.01 -1.79 5.01
CA LEU A 35 15.91 -2.45 4.32
C LEU A 35 15.64 -1.84 2.94
N ASP A 36 15.83 -0.52 2.78
CA ASP A 36 15.73 0.15 1.48
C ASP A 36 16.73 -0.43 0.47
N GLU A 37 17.96 -0.72 0.91
CA GLU A 37 18.99 -1.34 0.06
C GLU A 37 18.58 -2.76 -0.38
N VAL A 38 17.99 -3.55 0.51
CA VAL A 38 17.49 -4.91 0.20
C VAL A 38 16.37 -4.84 -0.85
N PHE A 39 15.39 -3.97 -0.67
CA PHE A 39 14.31 -3.77 -1.64
C PHE A 39 14.82 -3.22 -2.97
N PHE A 40 15.77 -2.29 -2.95
CA PHE A 40 16.35 -1.72 -4.16
C PHE A 40 17.08 -2.78 -4.99
N LYS A 41 17.89 -3.63 -4.33
CA LYS A 41 18.55 -4.76 -4.99
C LYS A 41 17.53 -5.71 -5.61
N ALA A 42 16.53 -6.14 -4.84
CA ALA A 42 15.47 -7.01 -5.34
C ALA A 42 14.71 -6.40 -6.54
N HIS A 43 14.47 -5.08 -6.51
CA HIS A 43 13.87 -4.35 -7.62
C HIS A 43 14.71 -4.47 -8.90
N ILE A 44 16.03 -4.28 -8.81
CA ILE A 44 16.94 -4.40 -9.94
C ILE A 44 16.93 -5.82 -10.49
N ASP A 45 17.06 -6.82 -9.62
CA ASP A 45 17.11 -8.24 -9.99
C ASP A 45 15.78 -8.67 -10.66
N TRP A 46 14.64 -8.28 -10.08
CA TRP A 46 13.32 -8.55 -10.62
C TRP A 46 13.09 -7.96 -12.02
N ARG A 47 13.53 -6.71 -12.24
CA ARG A 47 13.43 -6.03 -13.55
C ARG A 47 14.37 -6.66 -14.57
N THR A 48 15.60 -6.98 -14.16
CA THR A 48 16.62 -7.61 -15.01
C THR A 48 16.15 -8.98 -15.48
N ALA A 49 15.64 -9.81 -14.58
CA ALA A 49 15.13 -11.15 -14.91
C ALA A 49 13.97 -11.12 -15.93
N ARG A 50 13.24 -9.98 -16.02
CA ARG A 50 12.13 -9.78 -16.98
C ARG A 50 12.54 -8.99 -18.22
N GLY A 51 13.82 -8.70 -18.42
CA GLY A 51 14.31 -7.95 -19.57
C GLY A 51 13.77 -6.51 -19.65
N LEU A 52 13.35 -5.92 -18.52
CA LEU A 52 12.82 -4.57 -18.48
C LEU A 52 13.97 -3.55 -18.61
N PRO A 53 13.82 -2.51 -19.45
CA PRO A 53 14.85 -1.48 -19.60
C PRO A 53 15.04 -0.70 -18.30
N TYR A 54 16.26 -0.18 -18.12
CA TYR A 54 16.62 0.69 -16.98
C TYR A 54 16.25 0.09 -15.62
N PRO A 55 16.88 -1.01 -15.18
CA PRO A 55 16.49 -1.76 -13.98
C PRO A 55 16.45 -0.94 -12.69
N LYS A 56 17.22 0.13 -12.60
CA LYS A 56 17.29 1.02 -11.41
C LYS A 56 16.17 2.06 -11.35
N GLU A 57 15.48 2.29 -12.47
CA GLU A 57 14.45 3.32 -12.52
C GLU A 57 13.12 2.85 -11.92
N HIS A 58 12.33 3.82 -11.44
CA HIS A 58 10.98 3.60 -10.89
C HIS A 58 10.94 2.78 -9.60
N TYR A 59 12.04 2.70 -8.87
CA TYR A 59 12.03 2.17 -7.52
C TYR A 59 11.25 3.12 -6.59
N PRO A 60 10.27 2.62 -5.82
CA PRO A 60 9.34 3.49 -5.10
C PRO A 60 9.85 4.00 -3.75
N HIS A 61 10.98 3.47 -3.23
CA HIS A 61 11.57 3.74 -1.92
C HIS A 61 10.71 3.38 -0.70
N MET A 62 11.34 3.38 0.49
CA MET A 62 10.70 2.94 1.74
C MET A 62 9.47 3.78 2.13
N ARG A 63 9.44 5.07 1.78
CA ARG A 63 8.24 5.90 1.98
C ARG A 63 7.00 5.30 1.33
N PHE A 64 7.10 4.85 0.09
CA PHE A 64 6.01 4.19 -0.59
C PHE A 64 5.64 2.87 0.09
N ILE A 65 6.63 2.05 0.45
CA ILE A 65 6.44 0.73 1.07
C ILE A 65 5.65 0.88 2.38
N LEU A 66 6.01 1.85 3.23
CA LEU A 66 5.28 2.14 4.45
C LEU A 66 3.80 2.49 4.19
N LEU A 67 3.56 3.47 3.32
CA LEU A 67 2.20 3.96 3.03
C LEU A 67 1.35 2.88 2.36
N HIS A 68 1.95 2.08 1.49
CA HIS A 68 1.31 0.98 0.80
C HIS A 68 0.94 -0.16 1.76
N SER A 69 1.87 -0.57 2.63
CA SER A 69 1.61 -1.59 3.64
C SER A 69 0.52 -1.14 4.63
N PHE A 70 0.55 0.13 5.04
CA PHE A 70 -0.52 0.72 5.86
C PHE A 70 -1.88 0.67 5.15
N ALA A 71 -1.94 1.03 3.87
CA ALA A 71 -3.18 0.98 3.09
C ALA A 71 -3.77 -0.44 3.05
N HIS A 72 -2.92 -1.44 2.81
CA HIS A 72 -3.34 -2.84 2.77
C HIS A 72 -3.84 -3.34 4.12
N ALA A 73 -3.13 -3.02 5.22
CA ALA A 73 -3.56 -3.35 6.57
C ALA A 73 -4.94 -2.77 6.89
N LEU A 74 -5.17 -1.52 6.50
CA LEU A 74 -6.44 -0.85 6.71
C LEU A 74 -7.57 -1.43 5.84
N ILE A 75 -7.33 -1.66 4.54
CA ILE A 75 -8.30 -2.29 3.65
C ILE A 75 -8.73 -3.66 4.23
N ARG A 76 -7.76 -4.44 4.68
CA ARG A 76 -8.03 -5.74 5.30
C ARG A 76 -8.89 -5.60 6.55
N GLN A 77 -8.56 -4.69 7.45
CA GLN A 77 -9.31 -4.44 8.68
C GLN A 77 -10.74 -4.01 8.39
N LEU A 78 -10.94 -3.08 7.46
CA LEU A 78 -12.25 -2.61 7.07
C LEU A 78 -13.09 -3.73 6.41
N SER A 79 -12.45 -4.62 5.65
CA SER A 79 -13.11 -5.78 5.05
C SER A 79 -13.58 -6.78 6.11
N LEU A 80 -12.77 -7.03 7.13
CA LEU A 80 -13.08 -8.03 8.16
C LEU A 80 -14.18 -7.58 9.10
N GLU A 81 -14.20 -6.30 9.50
CA GLU A 81 -15.08 -5.82 10.58
C GLU A 81 -16.24 -4.95 10.11
N CYS A 82 -16.14 -4.36 8.93
CA CYS A 82 -17.12 -3.38 8.47
C CYS A 82 -17.97 -3.89 7.31
N GLY A 83 -17.78 -5.15 6.89
CA GLY A 83 -18.60 -5.78 5.86
C GLY A 83 -18.27 -5.39 4.43
N TYR A 84 -17.20 -4.62 4.21
CA TYR A 84 -16.72 -4.36 2.84
C TYR A 84 -16.04 -5.59 2.28
N THR A 85 -16.28 -5.92 1.02
CA THR A 85 -15.40 -6.87 0.34
C THR A 85 -14.06 -6.21 0.05
N ALA A 86 -12.94 -6.91 0.21
CA ALA A 86 -11.63 -6.33 -0.07
C ALA A 86 -11.53 -5.83 -1.52
N ALA A 87 -12.28 -6.42 -2.45
CA ALA A 87 -12.31 -6.01 -3.86
C ALA A 87 -13.15 -4.75 -4.12
N SER A 88 -14.02 -4.34 -3.18
CA SER A 88 -14.80 -3.09 -3.28
C SER A 88 -14.02 -1.86 -2.84
N LEU A 89 -12.93 -2.05 -2.11
CA LEU A 89 -12.05 -0.98 -1.67
C LEU A 89 -10.81 -0.88 -2.58
N ARG A 90 -10.34 0.33 -2.78
CA ARG A 90 -9.12 0.63 -3.54
C ARG A 90 -8.25 1.59 -2.76
N GLU A 91 -6.98 1.54 -3.07
CA GLU A 91 -5.99 2.49 -2.56
C GLU A 91 -5.53 3.48 -3.62
N ARG A 92 -5.08 4.64 -3.14
CA ARG A 92 -4.26 5.56 -3.88
C ARG A 92 -3.15 6.07 -2.98
N ILE A 93 -1.89 5.84 -3.39
CA ILE A 93 -0.72 6.21 -2.59
C ILE A 93 -0.11 7.51 -3.11
N TYR A 94 0.13 8.45 -2.20
CA TYR A 94 0.79 9.72 -2.45
C TYR A 94 2.11 9.74 -1.67
N SER A 95 3.23 9.43 -2.34
CA SER A 95 4.53 9.19 -1.69
C SER A 95 5.67 9.99 -2.31
N ARG A 96 5.39 11.22 -2.80
CA ARG A 96 6.44 12.01 -3.42
C ARG A 96 7.49 12.43 -2.40
N GLU A 97 8.76 12.17 -2.74
CA GLU A 97 9.91 12.50 -1.92
C GLU A 97 10.14 14.02 -1.84
N PRO A 98 10.70 14.53 -0.71
CA PRO A 98 11.22 15.89 -0.63
C PRO A 98 12.29 16.15 -1.67
N GLY A 99 12.39 17.41 -2.11
CA GLY A 99 13.42 17.84 -3.08
C GLY A 99 13.08 17.53 -4.55
N GLN A 100 11.95 16.90 -4.84
CA GLN A 100 11.44 16.79 -6.21
C GLN A 100 10.79 18.10 -6.68
N PRO A 101 10.60 18.32 -8.00
CA PRO A 101 10.09 19.58 -8.55
C PRO A 101 8.71 20.02 -8.06
N ARG A 102 7.98 19.14 -7.43
CA ARG A 102 6.65 19.41 -6.84
C ARG A 102 6.72 19.16 -5.34
N GLN A 103 5.77 19.73 -4.58
CA GLN A 103 5.67 19.55 -3.14
C GLN A 103 5.68 18.06 -2.76
N GLU A 104 6.37 17.72 -1.68
CA GLU A 104 6.37 16.39 -1.09
C GLU A 104 4.95 15.93 -0.71
N MET A 105 4.74 14.64 -0.67
CA MET A 105 3.45 14.04 -0.35
C MET A 105 3.65 12.79 0.50
N ALA A 106 2.91 12.70 1.60
CA ALA A 106 2.84 11.52 2.46
C ALA A 106 1.37 11.25 2.80
N GLY A 107 0.67 10.53 1.94
CA GLY A 107 -0.76 10.28 2.12
C GLY A 107 -1.26 9.01 1.47
N VAL A 108 -2.39 8.53 1.97
CA VAL A 108 -3.11 7.37 1.48
C VAL A 108 -4.59 7.73 1.37
N LEU A 109 -5.18 7.45 0.23
CA LEU A 109 -6.64 7.46 0.04
C LEU A 109 -7.13 6.01 -0.07
N VAL A 110 -8.01 5.60 0.83
CA VAL A 110 -8.79 4.36 0.70
C VAL A 110 -10.20 4.76 0.29
N TYR A 111 -10.71 4.17 -0.79
CA TYR A 111 -11.99 4.57 -1.36
C TYR A 111 -12.76 3.39 -1.97
N THR A 112 -14.07 3.56 -2.14
CA THR A 112 -14.93 2.55 -2.77
C THR A 112 -14.74 2.56 -4.29
N ALA A 113 -14.63 1.35 -4.88
CA ALA A 113 -14.40 1.20 -6.32
C ALA A 113 -15.65 1.45 -7.16
N ALA A 114 -16.84 1.24 -6.59
CA ALA A 114 -18.13 1.46 -7.24
C ALA A 114 -19.17 1.93 -6.20
N PRO A 115 -19.97 2.94 -6.52
CA PRO A 115 -20.97 3.50 -5.60
C PRO A 115 -22.06 2.52 -5.19
N ASP A 116 -22.36 1.56 -6.08
CA ASP A 116 -23.55 0.72 -5.97
C ASP A 116 -23.28 -0.68 -5.42
N SER A 117 -22.02 -1.00 -5.10
CA SER A 117 -21.66 -2.39 -4.78
C SER A 117 -21.99 -2.84 -3.34
N GLU A 118 -22.24 -1.91 -2.42
CA GLU A 118 -22.33 -2.24 -0.99
C GLU A 118 -23.44 -1.45 -0.22
N GLY A 119 -24.48 -1.02 -0.90
CA GLY A 119 -25.60 -0.35 -0.23
C GLY A 119 -25.48 1.17 -0.11
N THR A 120 -25.77 1.73 1.06
CA THR A 120 -25.87 3.18 1.23
C THR A 120 -24.51 3.88 1.22
N LEU A 121 -24.38 4.97 0.45
CA LEU A 121 -23.27 5.91 0.58
C LEU A 121 -23.20 6.45 2.01
N GLY A 122 -21.98 6.58 2.56
CA GLY A 122 -21.75 7.11 3.90
C GLY A 122 -21.15 6.11 4.89
N GLY A 123 -21.08 4.83 4.55
CA GLY A 123 -20.50 3.80 5.42
C GLY A 123 -19.02 4.03 5.67
N LEU A 124 -18.23 4.19 4.60
CA LEU A 124 -16.78 4.41 4.71
C LEU A 124 -16.45 5.75 5.36
N VAL A 125 -17.19 6.81 5.02
CA VAL A 125 -17.03 8.14 5.65
C VAL A 125 -17.32 8.09 7.14
N SER A 126 -18.32 7.33 7.56
CA SER A 126 -18.66 7.15 8.99
C SER A 126 -17.53 6.47 9.77
N LEU A 127 -16.79 5.55 9.15
CA LEU A 127 -15.61 4.91 9.73
C LEU A 127 -14.44 5.87 9.89
N GLY A 128 -14.45 6.99 9.16
CA GLY A 128 -13.46 8.07 9.27
C GLY A 128 -13.61 8.96 10.52
N HIS A 129 -14.67 8.80 11.32
CA HIS A 129 -14.79 9.51 12.58
C HIS A 129 -13.66 9.13 13.55
N PRO A 130 -13.00 10.08 14.21
CA PRO A 130 -11.75 9.84 14.96
C PRO A 130 -11.81 8.67 15.93
N GLN A 131 -12.87 8.56 16.72
CA GLN A 131 -13.00 7.50 17.73
C GLN A 131 -13.20 6.10 17.13
N VAL A 132 -13.92 6.01 16.00
CA VAL A 132 -14.14 4.76 15.28
C VAL A 132 -12.85 4.37 14.55
N LEU A 133 -12.26 5.32 13.86
CA LEU A 133 -11.05 5.16 13.09
C LEU A 133 -9.86 4.71 13.95
N GLU A 134 -9.68 5.33 15.13
CA GLU A 134 -8.61 4.95 16.07
C GLU A 134 -8.66 3.47 16.43
N ARG A 135 -9.86 2.96 16.73
CA ARG A 135 -10.03 1.53 17.00
C ARG A 135 -9.60 0.66 15.83
N HIS A 136 -10.04 0.97 14.60
CA HIS A 136 -9.67 0.20 13.42
C HIS A 136 -8.18 0.30 13.09
N LEU A 137 -7.57 1.45 13.30
CA LEU A 137 -6.12 1.62 13.12
C LEU A 137 -5.34 0.75 14.11
N ASN A 138 -5.71 0.78 15.38
CA ASN A 138 -5.05 -0.05 16.40
C ASN A 138 -5.20 -1.55 16.10
N GLN A 139 -6.39 -2.00 15.73
CA GLN A 139 -6.64 -3.39 15.34
C GLN A 139 -5.86 -3.79 14.07
N ALA A 140 -5.79 -2.92 13.07
CA ALA A 140 -4.98 -3.13 11.87
C ALA A 140 -3.50 -3.31 12.21
N LEU A 141 -2.94 -2.41 13.02
CA LEU A 141 -1.54 -2.46 13.44
C LEU A 141 -1.26 -3.68 14.32
N ASP A 142 -2.14 -4.05 15.22
CA ASP A 142 -1.98 -5.25 16.04
C ASP A 142 -2.01 -6.53 15.20
N SER A 143 -2.89 -6.60 14.20
CA SER A 143 -2.96 -7.75 13.29
C SER A 143 -1.71 -7.91 12.41
N MET A 144 -0.97 -6.83 12.17
CA MET A 144 0.29 -6.86 11.42
C MET A 144 1.47 -7.43 12.21
N ARG A 145 1.38 -7.57 13.54
CA ARG A 145 2.49 -8.07 14.37
C ARG A 145 2.82 -9.52 14.09
N LEU A 146 1.82 -10.33 13.76
CA LEU A 146 1.98 -11.77 13.53
C LEU A 146 1.17 -12.23 12.33
N CYS A 147 1.76 -13.11 11.53
CA CYS A 147 1.01 -13.87 10.53
C CYS A 147 0.53 -15.18 11.16
N SER A 148 -0.79 -15.33 11.30
CA SER A 148 -1.39 -16.51 11.94
C SER A 148 -1.34 -17.77 11.07
N SER A 149 -1.12 -17.62 9.75
CA SER A 149 -1.18 -18.74 8.79
C SER A 149 0.18 -19.23 8.33
N ASP A 150 1.21 -18.40 8.49
CA ASP A 150 2.58 -18.76 8.07
C ASP A 150 3.61 -18.21 9.05
N PRO A 151 4.16 -19.03 9.94
CA PRO A 151 5.19 -18.61 10.89
C PRO A 151 6.45 -18.07 10.22
N LEU A 152 6.79 -18.54 9.01
CA LEU A 152 7.98 -18.11 8.26
C LEU A 152 7.76 -16.82 7.46
N CYS A 153 6.55 -16.34 7.39
CA CYS A 153 6.21 -15.09 6.68
C CYS A 153 7.03 -13.90 7.18
N ALA A 154 7.36 -13.84 8.48
CA ALA A 154 8.18 -12.78 9.07
C ALA A 154 9.65 -12.82 8.62
N GLU A 155 10.13 -13.97 8.16
CA GLU A 155 11.50 -14.18 7.72
C GLU A 155 11.68 -13.99 6.21
N HIS A 156 10.59 -13.76 5.49
CA HIS A 156 10.65 -13.55 4.05
C HIS A 156 11.28 -12.21 3.73
N THR A 157 12.27 -12.23 2.84
CA THR A 157 12.93 -11.04 2.30
C THR A 157 12.87 -11.06 0.77
N PRO A 158 12.73 -9.92 0.10
CA PRO A 158 12.49 -9.87 -1.35
C PRO A 158 13.67 -10.35 -2.20
N ASP A 159 14.85 -10.49 -1.60
CA ASP A 159 16.08 -10.94 -2.27
C ASP A 159 16.32 -12.44 -2.23
N ARG A 160 15.53 -13.20 -1.46
CA ARG A 160 15.76 -14.65 -1.27
C ARG A 160 15.48 -15.50 -2.50
N ASP A 161 14.46 -15.15 -3.26
CA ASP A 161 13.99 -15.98 -4.38
C ASP A 161 14.12 -15.29 -5.76
N GLY A 162 14.49 -14.01 -5.80
CA GLY A 162 14.61 -13.24 -7.03
C GLY A 162 13.28 -13.07 -7.81
N THR A 163 12.18 -13.55 -7.28
CA THR A 163 10.87 -13.58 -7.95
C THR A 163 9.85 -12.64 -7.32
N SER A 164 9.95 -12.40 -6.01
CA SER A 164 9.05 -11.50 -5.27
C SER A 164 9.63 -10.09 -5.10
N LEU A 165 8.77 -9.13 -4.88
CA LEU A 165 9.12 -7.75 -4.51
C LEU A 165 8.39 -7.33 -3.24
N HIS A 166 8.17 -8.28 -2.32
CA HIS A 166 7.59 -8.01 -1.01
C HIS A 166 8.47 -8.68 0.07
N ALA A 167 8.45 -8.12 1.25
CA ALA A 167 9.07 -8.74 2.42
C ALA A 167 8.04 -9.53 3.24
N ALA A 168 7.96 -9.33 4.53
CA ALA A 168 7.06 -10.04 5.44
C ALA A 168 5.57 -9.81 5.11
N SER A 169 5.07 -10.38 4.02
CA SER A 169 3.68 -10.26 3.59
C SER A 169 3.22 -11.48 2.79
N CYS A 170 1.95 -11.88 2.96
CA CYS A 170 1.35 -12.99 2.24
C CYS A 170 -0.17 -12.81 2.14
N HIS A 171 -0.87 -13.73 1.45
CA HIS A 171 -2.33 -13.72 1.31
C HIS A 171 -3.07 -13.74 2.65
N ALA A 172 -2.49 -14.34 3.67
CA ALA A 172 -3.11 -14.43 4.98
C ALA A 172 -3.01 -13.15 5.81
N CYS A 173 -1.97 -12.34 5.63
CA CYS A 173 -1.70 -11.20 6.50
C CYS A 173 -1.84 -9.82 5.83
N LEU A 174 -1.41 -9.63 4.57
CA LEU A 174 -1.33 -8.29 4.01
C LEU A 174 -1.77 -8.16 2.55
N PHE A 175 -1.71 -9.21 1.73
CA PHE A 175 -2.11 -9.09 0.33
C PHE A 175 -3.59 -8.73 0.19
N ALA A 176 -3.86 -7.80 -0.70
CA ALA A 176 -5.19 -7.42 -1.13
C ALA A 176 -5.51 -8.02 -2.53
N PRO A 177 -6.77 -8.04 -2.97
CA PRO A 177 -7.09 -8.33 -4.36
C PRO A 177 -6.31 -7.41 -5.30
N GLU A 178 -5.81 -7.93 -6.43
CA GLU A 178 -5.00 -7.14 -7.36
C GLU A 178 -5.74 -5.91 -7.92
N THR A 179 -7.07 -5.97 -7.99
CA THR A 179 -7.93 -4.84 -8.39
C THR A 179 -7.95 -3.71 -7.36
N SER A 180 -7.57 -3.98 -6.12
CA SER A 180 -7.53 -3.03 -5.00
C SER A 180 -6.17 -2.37 -4.85
N CYS A 181 -5.11 -2.98 -5.39
CA CYS A 181 -3.72 -2.59 -5.21
C CYS A 181 -3.13 -1.93 -6.46
N GLU A 182 -2.51 -0.75 -6.33
CA GLU A 182 -1.84 -0.05 -7.43
C GLU A 182 -0.62 -0.79 -8.00
N ARG A 183 -0.02 -1.71 -7.24
CA ARG A 183 1.25 -2.39 -7.58
C ARG A 183 1.15 -3.90 -7.65
N GLY A 184 -0.05 -4.49 -7.59
CA GLY A 184 -0.25 -5.93 -7.63
C GLY A 184 0.54 -6.64 -6.51
N ASN A 185 0.35 -6.19 -5.27
CA ASN A 185 0.97 -6.71 -4.04
C ASN A 185 2.52 -6.66 -4.01
N LYS A 186 3.16 -5.83 -4.85
CA LYS A 186 4.60 -5.59 -4.79
C LYS A 186 4.93 -4.46 -3.83
N TYR A 187 6.11 -4.49 -3.20
CA TYR A 187 6.59 -3.47 -2.27
C TYR A 187 5.71 -3.37 -1.02
N LEU A 188 5.51 -4.51 -0.37
CA LEU A 188 4.79 -4.65 0.89
C LEU A 188 5.72 -5.23 1.95
N ASP A 189 5.58 -4.74 3.18
CA ASP A 189 6.22 -5.26 4.38
C ASP A 189 5.35 -4.93 5.60
N ARG A 190 5.13 -5.88 6.53
CA ARG A 190 4.27 -5.67 7.71
C ARG A 190 5.06 -5.30 8.96
#